data_3b17e71f1658ec5cf32c59a285ed1b74
#
_entry.id   3b17e71f1658ec5cf32c59a285ed1b74
#
_cell.length_a   1.000
_cell.length_b   1.000
_cell.length_c   1.000
_cell.angle_alpha   90.00
_cell.angle_beta   90.00
_cell.angle_gamma   90.00
#
_symmetry.space_group_name_H-M   'P 1'
#
loop_
_entity.id
_entity.type
_entity.pdbx_description
1 polymer ?
#
loop_
_entity_poly.entity_id
_entity_poly.type
_entity_poly.pdbx_seq_one_letter_code
_entity_poly.pdbx_strand_id
1 'polypeptide(L)'
;MLKRVGSALAKLASLVLIVAMVLAGHPDVAIASVESADGQLEVVVEHLRIKVPADGRQAWLEAEQGSWEPWLAQQDGFVGRDLLWDAEREEGTLLIRWASRAQWKAIPEQEVERVQARFEALAREATGLRQGNPFPLVFEGELVPQ
;
A
#
# COMPACT_ATOMS: atom_id res chain seq x y z
N MET A 1 -22.18 11.82 28.49
CA MET A 1 -20.75 11.55 28.44
C MET A 1 -20.45 10.72 27.21
N LEU A 2 -20.15 11.36 26.09
CA LEU A 2 -19.85 10.71 24.81
C LEU A 2 -18.35 10.43 24.75
N LYS A 3 -17.95 9.18 24.88
CA LYS A 3 -16.58 8.78 24.53
C LYS A 3 -16.49 8.60 23.04
N ARG A 4 -15.80 9.52 22.37
CA ARG A 4 -15.33 9.39 21.00
C ARG A 4 -14.37 8.21 20.93
N VAL A 5 -14.78 7.15 20.26
CA VAL A 5 -13.85 6.12 19.79
C VAL A 5 -13.23 6.67 18.53
N GLY A 6 -12.01 7.14 18.63
CA GLY A 6 -11.23 7.64 17.51
C GLY A 6 -10.95 6.52 16.51
N SER A 7 -11.30 6.80 15.28
CA SER A 7 -10.91 6.03 14.12
C SER A 7 -9.38 5.97 14.05
N ALA A 8 -8.82 4.79 14.22
CA ALA A 8 -7.41 4.54 13.97
C ALA A 8 -7.21 4.24 12.48
N LEU A 9 -7.52 5.23 11.65
CA LEU A 9 -7.11 5.30 10.27
C LEU A 9 -6.25 6.55 10.13
N ALA A 10 -5.10 6.51 10.70
CA ALA A 10 -4.21 7.64 10.56
C ALA A 10 -2.77 7.16 10.62
N LYS A 11 -2.10 7.57 9.59
CA LYS A 11 -0.66 7.81 9.51
C LYS A 11 0.14 6.86 8.64
N LEU A 12 -0.16 6.93 7.36
CA LEU A 12 0.87 6.88 6.34
C LEU A 12 1.34 8.32 6.05
N ALA A 13 1.82 8.99 7.06
CA ALA A 13 2.51 10.26 6.89
C ALA A 13 4.01 10.02 7.05
N SER A 14 4.66 9.71 5.94
CA SER A 14 6.12 9.72 5.87
C SER A 14 6.58 11.17 5.91
N LEU A 15 7.10 11.58 7.07
CA LEU A 15 7.69 12.89 7.30
C LEU A 15 8.98 13.01 6.48
N VAL A 16 8.92 13.66 5.33
CA VAL A 16 10.10 14.10 4.60
C VAL A 16 10.58 15.42 5.20
N LEU A 17 11.57 15.34 6.06
CA LEU A 17 12.27 16.50 6.58
C LEU A 17 13.21 17.04 5.50
N ILE A 18 12.82 18.12 4.80
CA ILE A 18 13.72 18.87 3.92
C ILE A 18 14.52 19.83 4.80
N VAL A 19 15.78 19.50 5.01
CA VAL A 19 16.76 20.47 5.52
C VAL A 19 17.36 21.20 4.33
N ALA A 20 16.89 22.42 4.09
CA ALA A 20 17.53 23.33 3.16
C ALA A 20 18.72 23.96 3.86
N MET A 21 19.95 23.58 3.48
CA MET A 21 21.16 24.30 3.84
C MET A 21 21.64 25.12 2.65
N VAL A 22 21.42 26.41 2.75
CA VAL A 22 22.02 27.41 1.86
C VAL A 22 23.46 27.60 2.29
N LEU A 23 24.42 27.35 1.41
CA LEU A 23 25.77 27.90 1.50
C LEU A 23 26.27 28.31 0.12
N ALA A 24 26.69 29.55 0.07
CA ALA A 24 27.15 30.28 -1.09
C ALA A 24 28.50 29.79 -1.64
N GLY A 25 28.56 29.77 -2.98
CA GLY A 25 29.69 30.24 -3.78
C GLY A 25 31.00 29.49 -3.72
N HIS A 26 31.33 28.73 -4.82
CA HIS A 26 32.60 28.81 -5.53
C HIS A 26 32.45 28.15 -6.92
N PRO A 27 33.10 28.70 -7.98
CA PRO A 27 32.93 28.20 -9.34
C PRO A 27 33.96 27.13 -9.71
N ASP A 28 33.61 26.39 -10.76
CA ASP A 28 34.46 25.56 -11.59
C ASP A 28 35.11 24.30 -10.98
N VAL A 29 34.42 23.19 -11.14
CA VAL A 29 34.96 22.03 -11.88
C VAL A 29 33.76 21.31 -12.50
N ALA A 30 33.66 21.38 -13.82
CA ALA A 30 32.79 20.53 -14.59
C ALA A 30 33.28 19.08 -14.52
N ILE A 31 32.94 18.38 -13.47
CA ILE A 31 32.94 16.94 -13.51
C ILE A 31 31.62 16.59 -14.18
N ALA A 32 31.71 16.21 -15.46
CA ALA A 32 30.64 15.52 -16.13
C ALA A 32 30.34 14.29 -15.29
N SER A 33 29.32 14.43 -14.42
CA SER A 33 28.69 13.27 -13.81
C SER A 33 28.15 12.48 -14.97
N VAL A 34 28.79 11.36 -15.26
CA VAL A 34 28.22 10.30 -16.08
C VAL A 34 26.98 9.91 -15.31
N GLU A 35 25.89 10.51 -15.72
CA GLU A 35 24.56 10.07 -15.36
C GLU A 35 24.47 8.64 -15.87
N SER A 36 24.64 7.70 -14.98
CA SER A 36 24.42 6.29 -15.26
C SER A 36 22.97 6.19 -15.66
N ALA A 37 22.75 6.16 -16.99
CA ALA A 37 21.48 5.84 -17.61
C ALA A 37 21.23 4.33 -17.44
N ASP A 38 21.39 3.82 -16.23
CA ASP A 38 20.86 2.55 -15.79
C ASP A 38 19.60 2.88 -14.99
N GLY A 39 18.54 3.21 -15.74
CA GLY A 39 17.18 3.25 -15.24
C GLY A 39 16.76 1.83 -14.90
N GLN A 40 17.49 1.21 -13.98
CA GLN A 40 17.13 -0.06 -13.40
C GLN A 40 15.81 0.20 -12.66
N LEU A 41 14.72 -0.27 -13.26
CA LEU A 41 13.41 -0.26 -12.62
C LEU A 41 13.58 -1.04 -11.31
N GLU A 42 13.73 -0.30 -10.23
CA GLU A 42 13.92 -0.87 -8.90
C GLU A 42 12.55 -1.39 -8.44
N VAL A 43 12.24 -2.62 -8.86
CA VAL A 43 11.03 -3.30 -8.45
C VAL A 43 10.96 -3.29 -6.92
N VAL A 44 9.88 -2.80 -6.40
CA VAL A 44 9.59 -2.82 -4.97
C VAL A 44 8.31 -3.63 -4.73
N VAL A 45 8.27 -4.32 -3.61
CA VAL A 45 7.12 -5.12 -3.21
C VAL A 45 6.50 -4.53 -1.95
N GLU A 46 5.29 -4.02 -2.08
CA GLU A 46 4.46 -3.68 -0.93
C GLU A 46 3.98 -4.98 -0.28
N HIS A 47 4.26 -5.12 1.01
CA HIS A 47 3.91 -6.29 1.79
C HIS A 47 2.90 -5.93 2.87
N LEU A 48 1.70 -6.42 2.73
CA LEU A 48 0.62 -6.21 3.69
C LEU A 48 0.22 -7.55 4.30
N ARG A 49 -0.15 -7.54 5.58
CA ARG A 49 -0.88 -8.64 6.20
C ARG A 49 -2.14 -8.10 6.85
N ILE A 50 -3.23 -8.82 6.64
CA ILE A 50 -4.54 -8.51 7.19
C ILE A 50 -5.10 -9.70 7.94
N LYS A 51 -5.93 -9.48 8.95
CA LYS A 51 -6.61 -10.56 9.65
C LYS A 51 -7.72 -11.12 8.78
N VAL A 52 -7.68 -12.41 8.48
CA VAL A 52 -8.67 -13.12 7.67
C VAL A 52 -9.00 -14.45 8.34
N PRO A 53 -10.09 -14.50 9.14
CA PRO A 53 -10.55 -15.76 9.74
C PRO A 53 -10.84 -16.82 8.66
N ALA A 54 -10.71 -18.09 9.03
CA ALA A 54 -10.87 -19.20 8.09
C ALA A 54 -12.22 -19.17 7.35
N ASP A 55 -13.29 -18.85 8.05
CA ASP A 55 -14.64 -18.72 7.51
C ASP A 55 -14.85 -17.41 6.70
N GLY A 56 -13.97 -16.42 6.86
CA GLY A 56 -14.01 -15.14 6.15
C GLY A 56 -13.25 -15.13 4.81
N ARG A 57 -12.50 -16.18 4.47
CA ARG A 57 -11.62 -16.21 3.29
C ARG A 57 -12.34 -15.90 1.97
N GLN A 58 -13.49 -16.52 1.75
CA GLN A 58 -14.25 -16.30 0.52
C GLN A 58 -14.73 -14.86 0.42
N ALA A 59 -15.26 -14.31 1.50
CA ALA A 59 -15.70 -12.92 1.58
C ALA A 59 -14.55 -11.92 1.34
N TRP A 60 -13.36 -12.23 1.87
CA TRP A 60 -12.15 -11.44 1.59
C TRP A 60 -11.81 -11.44 0.10
N LEU A 61 -11.73 -12.62 -0.53
CA LEU A 61 -11.38 -12.73 -1.95
C LEU A 61 -12.40 -12.03 -2.85
N GLU A 62 -13.68 -12.14 -2.54
CA GLU A 62 -14.74 -11.43 -3.28
C GLU A 62 -14.63 -9.91 -3.14
N ALA A 63 -14.33 -9.42 -1.95
CA ALA A 63 -14.11 -7.99 -1.71
C ALA A 63 -12.89 -7.47 -2.46
N GLU A 64 -11.76 -8.23 -2.48
CA GLU A 64 -10.57 -7.93 -3.27
C GLU A 64 -10.87 -7.84 -4.78
N GLN A 65 -11.58 -8.82 -5.31
CA GLN A 65 -11.97 -8.88 -6.73
C GLN A 65 -12.91 -7.74 -7.13
N GLY A 66 -13.74 -7.29 -6.21
CA GLY A 66 -14.70 -6.21 -6.47
C GLY A 66 -14.14 -4.79 -6.23
N SER A 67 -12.94 -4.66 -5.70
CA SER A 67 -12.35 -3.37 -5.32
C SER A 67 -10.90 -3.20 -5.75
N TRP A 68 -9.96 -3.72 -4.97
CA TRP A 68 -8.52 -3.54 -5.15
C TRP A 68 -8.01 -4.09 -6.49
N GLU A 69 -8.46 -5.26 -6.90
CA GLU A 69 -7.98 -5.90 -8.12
C GLU A 69 -8.18 -5.05 -9.37
N PRO A 70 -9.40 -4.61 -9.73
CA PRO A 70 -9.62 -3.79 -10.92
C PRO A 70 -9.01 -2.39 -10.78
N TRP A 71 -8.86 -1.88 -9.58
CA TRP A 71 -8.25 -0.57 -9.34
C TRP A 71 -6.73 -0.62 -9.51
N LEU A 72 -6.05 -1.61 -8.91
CA LEU A 72 -4.60 -1.80 -9.04
C LEU A 72 -4.18 -2.00 -10.49
N ALA A 73 -4.96 -2.75 -11.27
CA ALA A 73 -4.69 -3.01 -12.68
C ALA A 73 -4.64 -1.73 -13.55
N GLN A 74 -5.15 -0.61 -13.05
CA GLN A 74 -5.16 0.69 -13.74
C GLN A 74 -4.05 1.62 -13.26
N GLN A 75 -3.27 1.24 -12.24
CA GLN A 75 -2.25 2.12 -11.68
C GLN A 75 -0.95 2.06 -12.47
N ASP A 76 -0.36 3.22 -12.70
CA ASP A 76 0.96 3.32 -13.31
C ASP A 76 2.00 2.61 -12.44
N GLY A 77 2.79 1.77 -13.06
CA GLY A 77 3.84 1.00 -12.36
C GLY A 77 3.35 -0.27 -11.65
N PHE A 78 2.06 -0.58 -11.66
CA PHE A 78 1.58 -1.87 -11.15
C PHE A 78 2.09 -3.02 -12.03
N VAL A 79 2.77 -3.99 -11.41
CA VAL A 79 3.32 -5.16 -12.11
C VAL A 79 2.48 -6.42 -11.88
N GLY A 80 1.93 -6.56 -10.70
CA GLY A 80 1.11 -7.70 -10.31
C GLY A 80 1.02 -7.87 -8.81
N ARG A 81 0.20 -8.80 -8.38
CA ARG A 81 0.04 -9.12 -6.96
C ARG A 81 -0.17 -10.59 -6.71
N ASP A 82 0.18 -11.03 -5.50
CA ASP A 82 -0.15 -12.33 -4.97
C ASP A 82 -0.98 -12.16 -3.70
N LEU A 83 -2.04 -12.96 -3.59
CA LEU A 83 -2.84 -13.12 -2.38
C LEU A 83 -2.57 -14.49 -1.80
N LEU A 84 -2.03 -14.55 -0.60
CA LEU A 84 -1.69 -15.76 0.11
C LEU A 84 -2.44 -15.80 1.43
N TRP A 85 -2.72 -16.99 1.97
CA TRP A 85 -3.39 -17.12 3.24
C TRP A 85 -2.63 -18.07 4.17
N ASP A 86 -2.36 -17.59 5.37
CA ASP A 86 -1.72 -18.35 6.46
C ASP A 86 -2.81 -18.93 7.35
N ALA A 87 -2.95 -20.25 7.32
CA ALA A 87 -3.97 -20.97 8.08
C ALA A 87 -3.72 -20.97 9.60
N GLU A 88 -2.45 -20.90 10.02
CA GLU A 88 -2.10 -20.92 11.44
C GLU A 88 -2.38 -19.58 12.11
N ARG A 89 -2.12 -18.48 11.37
CA ARG A 89 -2.33 -17.12 11.86
C ARG A 89 -3.70 -16.58 11.53
N GLU A 90 -4.41 -17.22 10.61
CA GLU A 90 -5.62 -16.67 9.97
C GLU A 90 -5.36 -15.27 9.43
N GLU A 91 -4.32 -15.15 8.61
CA GLU A 91 -3.90 -13.91 7.98
C GLU A 91 -3.82 -14.05 6.46
N GLY A 92 -4.34 -13.05 5.77
CA GLY A 92 -4.06 -12.83 4.36
C GLY A 92 -2.76 -12.06 4.20
N THR A 93 -1.86 -12.53 3.34
CA THR A 93 -0.65 -11.82 2.92
C THR A 93 -0.85 -11.33 1.49
N LEU A 94 -0.65 -10.04 1.28
CA LEU A 94 -0.70 -9.40 -0.02
C LEU A 94 0.72 -8.95 -0.37
N LEU A 95 1.21 -9.39 -1.52
CA LEU A 95 2.49 -8.97 -2.10
C LEU A 95 2.19 -8.24 -3.41
N ILE A 96 2.31 -6.92 -3.41
CA ILE A 96 1.99 -6.07 -4.55
C ILE A 96 3.30 -5.56 -5.14
N ARG A 97 3.58 -5.92 -6.39
CA ARG A 97 4.81 -5.54 -7.08
C ARG A 97 4.59 -4.26 -7.88
N TRP A 98 5.52 -3.32 -7.69
CA TRP A 98 5.56 -2.04 -8.38
C TRP A 98 6.85 -1.93 -9.20
N ALA A 99 6.77 -1.38 -10.40
CA ALA A 99 7.93 -1.16 -11.26
C ALA A 99 8.94 -0.18 -10.65
N SER A 100 8.47 0.76 -9.82
CA SER A 100 9.32 1.63 -9.03
C SER A 100 8.61 2.11 -7.77
N ARG A 101 9.41 2.42 -6.76
CA ARG A 101 8.90 3.04 -5.51
C ARG A 101 8.29 4.42 -5.77
N ALA A 102 8.83 5.16 -6.73
CA ALA A 102 8.34 6.48 -7.10
C ALA A 102 6.90 6.42 -7.65
N GLN A 103 6.61 5.48 -8.54
CA GLN A 103 5.26 5.30 -9.09
C GLN A 103 4.28 4.87 -7.99
N TRP A 104 4.66 3.91 -7.15
CA TRP A 104 3.84 3.50 -6.01
C TRP A 104 3.51 4.69 -5.10
N LYS A 105 4.52 5.46 -4.68
CA LYS A 105 4.33 6.58 -3.75
C LYS A 105 3.69 7.83 -4.39
N ALA A 106 3.56 7.86 -5.71
CA ALA A 106 2.85 8.92 -6.42
C ALA A 106 1.31 8.76 -6.39
N ILE A 107 0.81 7.60 -5.96
CA ILE A 107 -0.63 7.35 -5.87
C ILE A 107 -1.24 8.28 -4.80
N PRO A 108 -2.26 9.08 -5.16
CA PRO A 108 -2.89 9.98 -4.20
C PRO A 108 -3.58 9.23 -3.06
N GLU A 109 -3.36 9.65 -1.83
CA GLU A 109 -3.97 9.06 -0.63
C GLU A 109 -5.49 8.96 -0.73
N GLN A 110 -6.15 9.98 -1.28
CA GLN A 110 -7.60 9.97 -1.48
C GLN A 110 -8.10 8.86 -2.40
N GLU A 111 -7.29 8.43 -3.39
CA GLU A 111 -7.63 7.30 -4.24
C GLU A 111 -7.55 5.99 -3.47
N VAL A 112 -6.50 5.84 -2.66
CA VAL A 112 -6.33 4.69 -1.76
C VAL A 112 -7.48 4.59 -0.76
N GLU A 113 -7.85 5.70 -0.13
CA GLU A 113 -9.00 5.76 0.80
C GLU A 113 -10.31 5.37 0.12
N ARG A 114 -10.51 5.82 -1.11
CA ARG A 114 -11.73 5.53 -1.88
C ARG A 114 -11.86 4.04 -2.20
N VAL A 115 -10.78 3.40 -2.66
CA VAL A 115 -10.81 1.96 -2.94
C VAL A 115 -10.90 1.14 -1.67
N GLN A 116 -10.24 1.56 -0.58
CA GLN A 116 -10.37 0.93 0.73
C GLN A 116 -11.81 0.98 1.25
N ALA A 117 -12.47 2.12 1.14
CA ALA A 117 -13.88 2.24 1.54
C ALA A 117 -14.80 1.30 0.75
N ARG A 118 -14.53 1.13 -0.55
CA ARG A 118 -15.23 0.16 -1.39
C ARG A 118 -14.98 -1.28 -0.94
N PHE A 119 -13.73 -1.63 -0.68
CA PHE A 119 -13.35 -2.95 -0.16
C PHE A 119 -14.10 -3.25 1.14
N GLU A 120 -14.08 -2.34 2.10
CA GLU A 120 -14.75 -2.52 3.38
C GLU A 120 -16.28 -2.65 3.23
N ALA A 121 -16.88 -1.91 2.30
CA ALA A 121 -18.31 -2.03 2.04
C ALA A 121 -18.68 -3.43 1.52
N LEU A 122 -17.93 -3.94 0.54
CA LEU A 122 -18.12 -5.29 0.00
C LEU A 122 -17.85 -6.37 1.05
N ALA A 123 -16.80 -6.20 1.83
CA ALA A 123 -16.45 -7.13 2.91
C ALA A 123 -17.54 -7.18 4.00
N ARG A 124 -18.11 -6.03 4.38
CA ARG A 124 -19.25 -5.98 5.32
C ARG A 124 -20.49 -6.65 4.77
N GLU A 125 -20.78 -6.42 3.51
CA GLU A 125 -21.92 -7.06 2.84
C GLU A 125 -21.77 -8.59 2.86
N ALA A 126 -20.60 -9.10 2.50
CA ALA A 126 -20.32 -10.52 2.43
C ALA A 126 -20.25 -11.21 3.81
N THR A 127 -19.78 -10.51 4.85
CA THR A 127 -19.64 -11.07 6.21
C THR A 127 -20.83 -10.80 7.13
N GLY A 128 -21.75 -9.90 6.74
CA GLY A 128 -22.85 -9.45 7.59
C GLY A 128 -22.43 -8.50 8.72
N LEU A 129 -21.18 -8.04 8.74
CA LEU A 129 -20.70 -7.10 9.75
C LEU A 129 -21.29 -5.71 9.47
N ARG A 130 -21.88 -5.08 10.47
CA ARG A 130 -22.59 -3.80 10.29
C ARG A 130 -21.67 -2.59 10.24
N GLN A 131 -20.53 -2.64 10.91
CA GLN A 131 -19.59 -1.52 11.05
C GLN A 131 -18.13 -2.02 11.11
N GLY A 132 -17.20 -1.15 10.74
CA GLY A 132 -15.77 -1.44 10.78
C GLY A 132 -15.26 -2.20 9.55
N ASN A 133 -14.01 -2.58 9.61
CA ASN A 133 -13.34 -3.39 8.60
C ASN A 133 -13.32 -4.86 9.08
N PRO A 134 -13.97 -5.80 8.35
CA PRO A 134 -13.93 -7.22 8.69
C PRO A 134 -12.53 -7.82 8.63
N PHE A 135 -11.62 -7.23 7.83
CA PHE A 135 -10.28 -7.72 7.55
C PHE A 135 -9.23 -6.64 7.85
N PRO A 136 -9.00 -6.32 9.15
CA PRO A 136 -8.11 -5.23 9.53
C PRO A 136 -6.66 -5.53 9.19
N LEU A 137 -5.93 -4.46 8.82
CA LEU A 137 -4.49 -4.50 8.61
C LEU A 137 -3.77 -4.82 9.93
N VAL A 138 -2.84 -5.78 9.89
CA VAL A 138 -2.01 -6.18 11.04
C VAL A 138 -0.53 -5.91 10.81
N PHE A 139 -0.10 -5.77 9.56
CA PHE A 139 1.27 -5.46 9.20
C PHE A 139 1.34 -4.74 7.85
N GLU A 140 2.28 -3.82 7.74
CA GLU A 140 2.64 -3.13 6.51
C GLU A 140 4.17 -3.02 6.43
N GLY A 141 4.73 -3.29 5.25
CA GLY A 141 6.15 -3.20 4.99
C GLY A 141 6.49 -3.13 3.52
N GLU A 142 7.77 -3.00 3.25
CA GLU A 142 8.35 -2.91 1.91
C GLU A 142 9.47 -3.97 1.78
N LEU A 143 9.46 -4.70 0.68
CA LEU A 143 10.51 -5.67 0.35
C LEU A 143 11.19 -5.26 -0.95
N VAL A 144 12.50 -5.43 -1.00
CA VAL A 144 13.31 -5.17 -2.19
C VAL A 144 13.88 -6.50 -2.67
N PRO A 145 13.69 -6.87 -3.95
CA PRO A 145 14.30 -8.07 -4.52
C PRO A 145 15.82 -8.04 -4.39
N GLN A 146 16.45 -9.21 -4.17
CA GLN A 146 17.90 -9.36 -4.04
C GLN A 146 18.49 -10.00 -5.29
#